data_6e79a3362479184cf637eabf873a16bb
#
_entry.id   6e79a3362479184cf637eabf873a16bb
#
_cell.length_a   1.000
_cell.length_b   1.000
_cell.length_c   1.000
_cell.angle_alpha   90.00
_cell.angle_beta   90.00
_cell.angle_gamma   90.00
#
_symmetry.space_group_name_H-M   'P 1'
#
loop_
_entity.id
_entity.type
_entity.pdbx_description
1 polymer ?
#
loop_
_entity_poly.entity_id
_entity_poly.type
_entity_poly.pdbx_seq_one_letter_code
_entity_poly.pdbx_strand_id
1 'polypeptide(L)'
;MKTYIFEIRLFHRKSILRKIEIFGSASLYKFAGVIVGAYNFDFDHAFGFFSEISGNRYFDSERKYELFADMKDEGIEPTGAESVEKTKISDVWKNVGDKMLFLFDYGDNWLFTVELIGFWEKNNKIKYPKIVKKVGRAPKQYNL
;
A
#
# COMPACT_ATOMS: atom_id res chain seq x y z
N MET A 1 -12.82 -9.28 -16.41
CA MET A 1 -12.10 -9.16 -15.12
C MET A 1 -11.72 -7.71 -14.90
N LYS A 2 -12.02 -7.20 -13.72
CA LYS A 2 -11.76 -5.79 -13.38
C LYS A 2 -10.36 -5.60 -12.83
N THR A 3 -9.79 -4.45 -13.16
CA THR A 3 -8.62 -3.90 -12.46
C THR A 3 -9.06 -2.80 -11.52
N TYR A 4 -8.26 -2.56 -10.50
CA TYR A 4 -8.45 -1.52 -9.49
C TYR A 4 -7.46 -0.40 -9.78
N ILE A 5 -7.94 0.83 -9.76
CA ILE A 5 -7.11 2.02 -9.99
C ILE A 5 -6.93 2.74 -8.66
N PHE A 6 -5.70 2.89 -8.23
CA PHE A 6 -5.35 3.56 -6.98
C PHE A 6 -4.60 4.85 -7.23
N GLU A 7 -4.88 5.84 -6.41
CA GLU A 7 -4.07 7.05 -6.30
C GLU A 7 -3.34 7.00 -4.96
N ILE A 8 -2.02 6.96 -5.03
CA ILE A 8 -1.15 6.92 -3.87
C ILE A 8 -0.45 8.28 -3.75
N ARG A 9 -0.53 8.87 -2.56
CA ARG A 9 0.13 10.15 -2.27
C ARG A 9 1.05 9.99 -1.08
N LEU A 10 2.23 10.61 -1.16
CA LEU A 10 3.11 10.71 -0.01
C LEU A 10 2.44 11.58 1.04
N PHE A 11 2.33 11.09 2.28
CA PHE A 11 1.50 11.70 3.33
C PHE A 11 1.91 13.15 3.63
N HIS A 12 3.22 13.42 3.75
CA HIS A 12 3.72 14.75 4.08
C HIS A 12 3.98 15.65 2.86
N ARG A 13 3.83 15.11 1.65
CA ARG A 13 3.96 15.83 0.38
C ARG A 13 2.96 15.29 -0.63
N LYS A 14 1.70 15.67 -0.48
CA LYS A 14 0.58 15.08 -1.23
C LYS A 14 0.62 15.38 -2.73
N SER A 15 1.44 16.33 -3.17
CA SER A 15 1.68 16.58 -4.59
C SER A 15 2.53 15.51 -5.27
N ILE A 16 3.24 14.68 -4.48
CA ILE A 16 4.04 13.58 -5.01
C ILE A 16 3.15 12.34 -5.04
N LEU A 17 2.58 12.06 -6.20
CA LEU A 17 1.59 10.99 -6.34
C LEU A 17 1.99 9.98 -7.40
N ARG A 18 1.44 8.77 -7.24
CA ARG A 18 1.54 7.68 -8.22
C ARG A 18 0.15 7.10 -8.42
N LYS A 19 -0.22 6.84 -9.66
CA LYS A 19 -1.43 6.07 -9.98
C LYS A 19 -1.00 4.67 -10.38
N ILE A 20 -1.64 3.68 -9.79
CA ILE A 20 -1.34 2.26 -10.02
C ILE A 20 -2.61 1.56 -10.43
N GLU A 21 -2.52 0.78 -11.50
CA GLU A 21 -3.57 -0.15 -11.91
C GLU A 21 -3.11 -1.57 -11.59
N ILE A 22 -3.92 -2.31 -10.84
CA ILE A 22 -3.57 -3.63 -10.32
C ILE A 22 -4.82 -4.49 -10.21
N PHE A 23 -4.67 -5.82 -10.28
CA PHE A 23 -5.79 -6.74 -10.04
C PHE A 23 -6.21 -6.71 -8.58
N GLY A 24 -7.52 -6.70 -8.35
CA GLY A 24 -8.06 -6.79 -6.98
C GLY A 24 -7.73 -8.11 -6.29
N SER A 25 -7.38 -9.14 -7.03
CA SER A 25 -6.97 -10.43 -6.50
C SER A 25 -5.52 -10.46 -5.99
N ALA A 26 -4.75 -9.40 -6.22
CA ALA A 26 -3.38 -9.31 -5.70
C ALA A 26 -3.38 -9.21 -4.18
N SER A 27 -2.38 -9.81 -3.55
CA SER A 27 -2.20 -9.71 -2.10
C SER A 27 -1.76 -8.30 -1.69
N LEU A 28 -2.01 -7.96 -0.43
CA LEU A 28 -1.47 -6.71 0.13
C LEU A 28 0.05 -6.71 0.12
N TYR A 29 0.67 -7.88 0.28
CA TYR A 29 2.12 -8.00 0.19
C TYR A 29 2.64 -7.57 -1.18
N LYS A 30 2.03 -8.08 -2.24
CA LYS A 30 2.39 -7.68 -3.61
C LYS A 30 2.15 -6.20 -3.84
N PHE A 31 1.01 -5.69 -3.37
CA PHE A 31 0.65 -4.28 -3.52
C PHE A 31 1.67 -3.38 -2.83
N ALA A 32 2.08 -3.74 -1.62
CA ALA A 32 3.12 -3.00 -0.88
C ALA A 32 4.41 -2.87 -1.71
N GLY A 33 4.87 -3.98 -2.29
CA GLY A 33 6.06 -3.97 -3.14
C GLY A 33 5.91 -3.07 -4.36
N VAL A 34 4.73 -3.06 -4.98
CA VAL A 34 4.43 -2.19 -6.13
C VAL A 34 4.46 -0.72 -5.73
N ILE A 35 3.83 -0.37 -4.61
CA ILE A 35 3.84 1.02 -4.10
C ILE A 35 5.27 1.48 -3.84
N VAL A 36 6.03 0.71 -3.09
CA VAL A 36 7.42 1.03 -2.73
C VAL A 36 8.27 1.20 -3.98
N GLY A 37 8.14 0.29 -4.95
CA GLY A 37 8.84 0.38 -6.23
C GLY A 37 8.43 1.60 -7.06
N ALA A 38 7.18 2.02 -6.98
CA ALA A 38 6.69 3.20 -7.71
C ALA A 38 7.37 4.50 -7.24
N TYR A 39 7.88 4.51 -6.00
CA TYR A 39 8.64 5.63 -5.46
C TYR A 39 10.16 5.39 -5.53
N ASN A 40 10.59 4.35 -6.25
CA ASN A 40 11.99 3.95 -6.38
C ASN A 40 12.67 3.60 -5.04
N PHE A 41 11.90 3.11 -4.08
CA PHE A 41 12.41 2.62 -2.82
C PHE A 41 12.75 1.14 -2.92
N ASP A 42 13.72 0.70 -2.12
CA ASP A 42 14.00 -0.71 -1.92
C ASP A 42 13.00 -1.31 -0.93
N PHE A 43 12.48 -2.48 -1.23
CA PHE A 43 11.48 -3.17 -0.42
C PHE A 43 12.18 -4.01 0.66
N ASP A 44 12.82 -3.32 1.60
CA ASP A 44 13.76 -3.91 2.57
C ASP A 44 13.36 -3.72 4.03
N HIS A 45 12.10 -3.30 4.29
CA HIS A 45 11.59 -3.08 5.64
C HIS A 45 10.18 -3.63 5.80
N ALA A 46 9.75 -3.80 7.06
CA ALA A 46 8.38 -4.16 7.39
C ALA A 46 7.41 -3.02 7.08
N PHE A 47 6.14 -3.36 6.93
CA PHE A 47 5.11 -2.42 6.50
C PHE A 47 3.75 -2.86 7.02
N GLY A 48 2.78 -1.95 6.89
CA GLY A 48 1.39 -2.25 7.19
C GLY A 48 0.42 -1.31 6.49
N PHE A 49 -0.83 -1.75 6.42
CA PHE A 49 -1.97 -0.95 5.95
C PHE A 49 -2.93 -0.75 7.11
N PHE A 50 -3.38 0.48 7.30
CA PHE A 50 -4.18 0.87 8.46
C PHE A 50 -5.40 1.66 8.03
N SER A 51 -6.55 1.39 8.66
CA SER A 51 -7.80 2.10 8.35
C SER A 51 -7.87 3.51 8.93
N GLU A 52 -7.12 3.79 10.01
CA GLU A 52 -6.98 5.15 10.54
C GLU A 52 -5.92 5.92 9.77
N ILE A 53 -6.34 6.94 9.04
CA ILE A 53 -5.49 7.64 8.07
C ILE A 53 -4.91 8.96 8.57
N SER A 54 -5.08 9.30 9.87
CA SER A 54 -4.59 10.57 10.42
C SER A 54 -3.05 10.67 10.48
N GLY A 55 -2.35 9.55 10.38
CA GLY A 55 -0.88 9.53 10.36
C GLY A 55 -0.22 9.45 11.74
N ASN A 56 -0.94 9.77 12.80
CA ASN A 56 -0.39 9.71 14.18
C ASN A 56 -1.15 8.73 15.08
N ARG A 57 -2.24 8.14 14.60
CA ARG A 57 -3.07 7.22 15.38
C ARG A 57 -3.34 5.92 14.63
N TYR A 58 -2.47 5.53 13.73
CA TYR A 58 -2.68 4.34 12.90
C TYR A 58 -2.75 3.05 13.75
N PHE A 59 -2.08 2.99 14.89
CA PHE A 59 -2.15 1.84 15.79
C PHE A 59 -3.57 1.64 16.38
N ASP A 60 -4.39 2.68 16.41
CA ASP A 60 -5.77 2.62 16.89
C ASP A 60 -6.76 2.22 15.79
N SER A 61 -6.27 1.81 14.63
CA SER A 61 -7.12 1.40 13.52
C SER A 61 -8.00 0.22 13.86
N GLU A 62 -9.26 0.24 13.41
CA GLU A 62 -10.15 -0.91 13.51
C GLU A 62 -9.68 -2.06 12.62
N ARG A 63 -9.11 -1.71 11.45
CA ARG A 63 -8.57 -2.70 10.52
C ARG A 63 -7.08 -2.43 10.32
N LYS A 64 -6.28 -3.45 10.63
CA LYS A 64 -4.82 -3.42 10.50
C LYS A 64 -4.35 -4.65 9.79
N TYR A 65 -3.48 -4.46 8.81
CA TYR A 65 -2.85 -5.52 8.03
C TYR A 65 -1.35 -5.27 8.05
N GLU A 66 -0.60 -6.15 8.70
CA GLU A 66 0.84 -5.92 8.88
C GLU A 66 1.64 -7.15 8.50
N LEU A 67 2.84 -6.94 7.93
CA LEU A 67 3.77 -8.02 7.64
C LEU A 67 4.10 -8.83 8.90
N PHE A 68 4.11 -8.18 10.07
CA PHE A 68 4.38 -8.87 11.35
C PHE A 68 3.41 -10.02 11.62
N ALA A 69 2.19 -9.96 11.13
CA ALA A 69 1.22 -11.05 11.25
C ALA A 69 1.68 -12.32 10.53
N ASP A 70 2.53 -12.19 9.51
CA ASP A 70 3.08 -13.28 8.73
C ASP A 70 4.44 -13.78 9.27
N MET A 71 4.93 -13.18 10.36
CA MET A 71 6.25 -13.44 10.92
C MET A 71 6.20 -14.17 12.27
N LYS A 72 5.10 -14.87 12.57
CA LYS A 72 4.91 -15.55 13.87
C LYS A 72 5.98 -16.59 14.13
N ASP A 73 6.38 -17.32 13.09
CA ASP A 73 7.38 -18.39 13.20
C ASP A 73 8.80 -17.84 13.44
N GLU A 74 8.99 -16.54 13.32
CA GLU A 74 10.27 -15.86 13.53
C GLU A 74 10.35 -15.22 14.92
N GLY A 75 9.42 -15.57 15.82
CA GLY A 75 9.42 -15.09 17.19
C GLY A 75 8.91 -13.66 17.37
N ILE A 76 8.24 -13.11 16.35
CA ILE A 76 7.65 -11.77 16.41
C ILE A 76 6.33 -11.83 17.20
N GLU A 77 6.19 -10.94 18.18
CA GLU A 77 4.98 -10.84 18.99
C GLU A 77 3.77 -10.49 18.13
N PRO A 78 2.60 -11.12 18.36
CA PRO A 78 1.38 -10.79 17.64
C PRO A 78 0.97 -9.32 17.87
N THR A 79 0.60 -8.63 16.79
CA THR A 79 0.17 -7.22 16.84
C THR A 79 -1.36 -7.08 16.83
N GLY A 80 -2.09 -8.18 16.64
CA GLY A 80 -3.54 -8.16 16.42
C GLY A 80 -3.92 -7.80 14.98
N ALA A 81 -2.94 -7.60 14.10
CA ALA A 81 -3.18 -7.32 12.69
C ALA A 81 -3.42 -8.61 11.90
N GLU A 82 -4.05 -8.46 10.74
CA GLU A 82 -4.27 -9.55 9.80
C GLU A 82 -3.09 -9.69 8.82
N SER A 83 -3.02 -10.86 8.18
CA SER A 83 -1.97 -11.21 7.24
C SER A 83 -2.02 -10.36 5.97
N VAL A 84 -0.87 -9.84 5.53
CA VAL A 84 -0.75 -9.16 4.24
C VAL A 84 -0.57 -10.15 3.08
N GLU A 85 -0.05 -11.34 3.35
CA GLU A 85 0.13 -12.37 2.31
C GLU A 85 -1.19 -13.04 1.94
N LYS A 86 -2.11 -13.19 2.89
CA LYS A 86 -3.39 -13.88 2.72
C LYS A 86 -4.55 -12.95 2.40
N THR A 87 -4.38 -11.64 2.58
CA THR A 87 -5.42 -10.65 2.34
C THR A 87 -5.28 -10.07 0.94
N LYS A 88 -6.37 -10.02 0.20
CA LYS A 88 -6.41 -9.45 -1.14
C LYS A 88 -6.81 -7.98 -1.09
N ILE A 89 -6.40 -7.23 -2.11
CA ILE A 89 -6.83 -5.84 -2.30
C ILE A 89 -8.36 -5.74 -2.25
N SER A 90 -9.06 -6.65 -2.92
CA SER A 90 -10.52 -6.66 -2.98
C SER A 90 -11.19 -6.93 -1.64
N ASP A 91 -10.46 -7.48 -0.67
CA ASP A 91 -10.99 -7.68 0.69
C ASP A 91 -10.99 -6.37 1.49
N VAL A 92 -10.17 -5.40 1.10
CA VAL A 92 -9.95 -4.16 1.87
C VAL A 92 -10.64 -2.96 1.24
N TRP A 93 -10.42 -2.72 -0.05
CA TRP A 93 -11.07 -1.61 -0.76
C TRP A 93 -12.31 -2.13 -1.48
N LYS A 94 -13.49 -1.68 -1.03
CA LYS A 94 -14.78 -2.12 -1.57
C LYS A 94 -15.41 -1.10 -2.51
N ASN A 95 -15.26 0.18 -2.20
CA ASN A 95 -15.92 1.28 -2.90
C ASN A 95 -14.92 2.34 -3.33
N VAL A 96 -15.22 3.00 -4.44
CA VAL A 96 -14.47 4.18 -4.85
C VAL A 96 -14.51 5.21 -3.73
N GLY A 97 -13.35 5.75 -3.38
CA GLY A 97 -13.18 6.66 -2.26
C GLY A 97 -12.63 6.01 -0.99
N ASP A 98 -12.64 4.68 -0.91
CA ASP A 98 -12.04 3.98 0.23
C ASP A 98 -10.55 4.28 0.31
N LYS A 99 -10.08 4.62 1.52
CA LYS A 99 -8.69 5.01 1.78
C LYS A 99 -8.08 4.16 2.87
N MET A 100 -6.79 3.85 2.71
CA MET A 100 -5.97 3.26 3.77
C MET A 100 -4.69 4.07 3.92
N LEU A 101 -4.12 4.04 5.10
CA LEU A 101 -2.77 4.55 5.32
C LEU A 101 -1.80 3.38 5.12
N PHE A 102 -0.78 3.57 4.30
CA PHE A 102 0.29 2.61 4.12
C PHE A 102 1.53 3.13 4.82
N LEU A 103 2.06 2.34 5.74
CA LEU A 103 3.30 2.64 6.44
C LEU A 103 4.38 1.68 5.96
N PHE A 104 5.48 2.22 5.47
CA PHE A 104 6.66 1.46 5.10
C PHE A 104 7.84 1.91 5.97
N ASP A 105 8.50 0.94 6.61
CA ASP A 105 9.63 1.18 7.50
C ASP A 105 9.23 1.90 8.80
N TYR A 106 8.98 1.12 9.84
CA TYR A 106 8.54 1.65 11.14
C TYR A 106 9.58 2.56 11.81
N GLY A 107 10.85 2.43 11.42
CA GLY A 107 11.91 3.32 11.92
C GLY A 107 11.85 4.71 11.29
N ASP A 108 11.77 4.76 9.95
CA ASP A 108 11.75 6.02 9.20
C ASP A 108 10.34 6.58 8.97
N ASN A 109 9.30 5.75 9.18
CA ASN A 109 7.89 6.16 9.05
C ASN A 109 7.55 6.78 7.70
N TRP A 110 7.80 6.06 6.60
CA TRP A 110 7.29 6.47 5.31
C TRP A 110 5.78 6.20 5.26
N LEU A 111 4.99 7.27 5.19
CA LEU A 111 3.53 7.21 5.20
C LEU A 111 2.97 7.63 3.84
N PHE A 112 1.98 6.86 3.38
CA PHE A 112 1.29 7.11 2.11
C PHE A 112 -0.22 6.96 2.33
N THR A 113 -1.00 7.78 1.66
CA THR A 113 -2.44 7.54 1.54
C THR A 113 -2.70 6.75 0.27
N VAL A 114 -3.56 5.74 0.37
CA VAL A 114 -3.86 4.82 -0.73
C VAL A 114 -5.37 4.84 -0.95
N GLU A 115 -5.80 5.52 -2.00
CA GLU A 115 -7.21 5.69 -2.31
C GLU A 115 -7.61 4.92 -3.55
N LEU A 116 -8.71 4.15 -3.45
CA LEU A 116 -9.33 3.55 -4.63
C LEU A 116 -10.11 4.62 -5.38
N ILE A 117 -9.72 4.90 -6.63
CA ILE A 117 -10.37 5.95 -7.43
C ILE A 117 -11.23 5.41 -8.57
N GLY A 118 -11.13 4.12 -8.88
CA GLY A 118 -11.98 3.55 -9.93
C GLY A 118 -11.64 2.10 -10.23
N PHE A 119 -12.42 1.56 -11.16
CA PHE A 119 -12.24 0.21 -11.70
C PHE A 119 -12.19 0.30 -13.20
N TRP A 120 -11.40 -0.58 -13.84
CA TRP A 120 -11.37 -0.70 -15.29
C TRP A 120 -11.44 -2.15 -15.69
N GLU A 121 -11.81 -2.39 -16.96
CA GLU A 121 -11.73 -3.72 -17.51
C GLU A 121 -10.29 -4.06 -17.86
N LYS A 122 -9.92 -5.32 -17.61
CA LYS A 122 -8.60 -5.83 -17.97
C LYS A 122 -8.39 -5.67 -19.48
N ASN A 123 -7.24 -5.11 -19.85
CA ASN A 123 -6.77 -5.08 -21.23
C ASN A 123 -5.70 -6.17 -21.41
N ASN A 124 -5.97 -7.14 -22.29
CA ASN A 124 -5.08 -8.28 -22.51
C ASN A 124 -3.71 -7.90 -23.09
N LYS A 125 -3.55 -6.68 -23.61
CA LYS A 125 -2.29 -6.18 -24.16
C LYS A 125 -1.42 -5.49 -23.11
N ILE A 126 -1.93 -5.33 -21.91
CA ILE A 126 -1.24 -4.63 -20.81
C ILE A 126 -0.79 -5.64 -19.78
N LYS A 127 0.43 -5.46 -19.29
CA LYS A 127 0.94 -6.20 -18.12
C LYS A 127 0.60 -5.47 -16.86
N TYR A 128 0.03 -6.17 -15.89
CA TYR A 128 -0.30 -5.63 -14.57
C TYR A 128 0.63 -6.22 -13.51
N PRO A 129 0.95 -5.50 -12.44
CA PRO A 129 0.53 -4.13 -12.14
C PRO A 129 1.21 -3.12 -13.07
N LYS A 130 0.53 -1.98 -13.27
CA LYS A 130 1.03 -0.91 -14.13
C LYS A 130 1.01 0.41 -13.37
N ILE A 131 2.13 1.15 -13.44
CA ILE A 131 2.17 2.54 -12.94
C ILE A 131 1.64 3.41 -14.08
N VAL A 132 0.43 3.93 -13.90
CA VAL A 132 -0.29 4.68 -14.94
C VAL A 132 0.19 6.12 -15.01
N LYS A 133 0.54 6.71 -13.86
CA LYS A 133 0.91 8.12 -13.79
C LYS A 133 1.89 8.36 -12.64
N LYS A 134 2.86 9.24 -12.88
CA LYS A 134 3.79 9.73 -11.87
C LYS A 134 3.77 11.24 -11.87
N VAL A 135 3.51 11.86 -10.72
CA VAL A 135 3.58 13.31 -10.53
C VAL A 135 4.50 13.59 -9.36
N GLY A 136 5.48 14.45 -9.58
CA GLY A 136 6.46 14.80 -8.58
C GLY A 136 7.60 13.79 -8.46
N ARG A 137 8.77 14.31 -8.10
CA ARG A 137 9.97 13.50 -7.92
C ARG A 137 9.92 12.78 -6.57
N ALA A 138 10.16 11.48 -6.58
CA ALA A 138 10.23 10.70 -5.34
C ALA A 138 11.39 11.22 -4.47
N PRO A 139 11.18 11.33 -3.14
CA PRO A 139 12.27 11.66 -2.23
C PRO A 139 13.27 10.48 -2.17
N LYS A 140 14.45 10.75 -1.64
CA LYS A 140 15.42 9.68 -1.36
C LYS A 140 14.95 8.88 -0.15
N GLN A 141 14.96 7.55 -0.28
CA GLN A 141 14.61 6.65 0.82
C GLN A 141 15.56 6.82 2.00
N TYR A 142 16.84 6.95 1.71
CA TYR A 142 17.89 7.11 2.72
C TYR A 142 18.68 8.39 2.49
N ASN A 143 19.05 9.01 3.57
CA ASN A 143 19.83 10.25 3.60
C ASN A 143 21.31 9.92 3.83
N LEU A 144 21.90 9.26 2.84
CA LEU A 144 23.31 8.82 2.90
C LEU A 144 24.27 9.86 2.33
#